data_ee6eef922e467c6ad1746a1fa1dcb845
#
_entry.id   ee6eef922e467c6ad1746a1fa1dcb845
#
_cell.length_a   1.000
_cell.length_b   1.000
_cell.length_c   1.000
_cell.angle_alpha   90.00
_cell.angle_beta   90.00
_cell.angle_gamma   90.00
#
_symmetry.space_group_name_H-M   'P 1'
#
loop_
_entity.id
_entity.type
_entity.pdbx_description
1 polymer ?
#
loop_
_entity_poly.entity_id
_entity_poly.type
_entity_poly.pdbx_seq_one_letter_code
_entity_poly.pdbx_strand_id
1 'polypeptide(L)'
;MHDVVVVGAGLAGAAAARLLADSGRAVLVLERNDFVGGNCADEWSPEGILVQRFGPHVIHTESREAWQFFSRFAELIPYHHRVE
;
A
#
# COMPACT_ATOMS: atom_id res chain seq x y z
N MET A 1 5.11 13.60 -21.04
CA MET A 1 6.41 12.92 -20.79
C MET A 1 6.54 12.61 -19.31
N HIS A 2 7.02 11.43 -18.97
CA HIS A 2 7.22 11.02 -17.58
C HIS A 2 8.71 11.11 -17.21
N ASP A 3 9.00 11.62 -16.02
CA ASP A 3 10.38 11.73 -15.53
C ASP A 3 10.89 10.42 -14.96
N VAL A 4 9.99 9.61 -14.39
CA VAL A 4 10.31 8.38 -13.69
C VAL A 4 9.27 7.31 -14.02
N VAL A 5 9.73 6.08 -14.20
CA VAL A 5 8.87 4.92 -14.34
C VAL A 5 9.09 4.00 -13.13
N VAL A 6 8.01 3.68 -12.43
CA VAL A 6 8.03 2.74 -11.32
C VAL A 6 7.39 1.43 -11.79
N VAL A 7 8.11 0.34 -11.68
CA VAL A 7 7.61 -0.98 -12.09
C VAL A 7 7.13 -1.71 -10.84
N GLY A 8 5.84 -1.97 -10.80
CA GLY A 8 5.17 -2.61 -9.69
C GLY A 8 4.42 -1.61 -8.81
N ALA A 9 3.16 -1.92 -8.54
CA ALA A 9 2.28 -1.10 -7.69
C ALA A 9 1.93 -1.82 -6.38
N GLY A 10 2.88 -2.59 -5.85
CA GLY A 10 2.83 -3.08 -4.49
C GLY A 10 3.12 -1.94 -3.50
N LEU A 11 3.27 -2.25 -2.23
CA LEU A 11 3.45 -1.23 -1.20
C LEU A 11 4.68 -0.36 -1.46
N ALA A 12 5.82 -0.99 -1.76
CA ALA A 12 7.08 -0.27 -2.00
C ALA A 12 7.00 0.62 -3.24
N GLY A 13 6.49 0.09 -4.35
CA GLY A 13 6.35 0.85 -5.59
C GLY A 13 5.38 2.00 -5.46
N ALA A 14 4.24 1.78 -4.81
CA ALA A 14 3.25 2.81 -4.57
C ALA A 14 3.80 3.93 -3.68
N ALA A 15 4.52 3.59 -2.62
CA ALA A 15 5.13 4.58 -1.74
C ALA A 15 6.20 5.40 -2.48
N ALA A 16 7.07 4.75 -3.24
CA ALA A 16 8.09 5.42 -4.04
C ALA A 16 7.46 6.38 -5.05
N ALA A 17 6.42 5.91 -5.76
CA ALA A 17 5.72 6.73 -6.75
C ALA A 17 5.10 7.97 -6.10
N ARG A 18 4.48 7.83 -4.93
CA ARG A 18 3.87 8.95 -4.22
C ARG A 18 4.89 9.97 -3.76
N LEU A 19 5.99 9.51 -3.19
CA LEU A 19 7.06 10.41 -2.75
C LEU A 19 7.70 11.17 -3.91
N LEU A 20 7.90 10.49 -5.04
CA LEU A 20 8.42 11.14 -6.25
C LEU A 20 7.43 12.16 -6.81
N ALA A 21 6.15 11.82 -6.84
CA ALA A 21 5.11 12.74 -7.30
C ALA A 21 5.00 13.96 -6.37
N ASP A 22 5.10 13.75 -5.07
CA ASP A 22 5.09 14.86 -4.10
C ASP A 22 6.30 15.79 -4.28
N SER A 23 7.41 15.28 -4.82
CA SER A 23 8.60 16.09 -5.15
C SER A 23 8.47 16.85 -6.47
N GLY A 24 7.35 16.74 -7.16
CA GLY A 24 7.08 17.45 -8.39
C GLY A 24 7.45 16.70 -9.66
N ARG A 25 7.75 15.42 -9.58
CA ARG A 25 8.10 14.60 -10.74
C ARG A 25 6.86 13.99 -11.38
N ALA A 26 6.87 13.87 -12.70
CA ALA A 26 5.85 13.13 -13.43
C ALA A 26 6.18 11.64 -13.39
N VAL A 27 5.35 10.86 -12.74
CA VAL A 27 5.60 9.43 -12.48
C VAL A 27 4.60 8.56 -13.23
N LEU A 28 5.12 7.54 -13.92
CA LEU A 28 4.32 6.48 -14.51
C LEU A 28 4.55 5.19 -13.71
N VAL A 29 3.46 4.56 -13.28
CA VAL A 29 3.53 3.28 -12.60
C VAL A 29 3.03 2.18 -13.52
N LEU A 30 3.81 1.13 -13.68
CA LEU A 30 3.46 -0.03 -14.49
C LEU A 30 3.21 -1.22 -13.56
N GLU A 31 2.02 -1.81 -13.65
CA GLU A 31 1.63 -2.98 -12.86
C GLU A 31 1.17 -4.09 -13.78
N ARG A 32 1.75 -5.30 -13.62
CA ARG A 32 1.38 -6.44 -14.48
C ARG A 32 0.03 -7.08 -14.13
N ASN A 33 -0.42 -6.92 -12.87
CA ASN A 33 -1.73 -7.40 -12.44
C ASN A 33 -2.81 -6.36 -12.74
N ASP A 34 -4.06 -6.78 -12.70
CA ASP A 34 -5.21 -5.88 -12.90
C ASP A 34 -5.66 -5.19 -11.62
N PHE A 35 -4.84 -5.23 -10.58
CA PHE A 35 -5.09 -4.57 -9.30
C PHE A 35 -3.79 -3.97 -8.75
N VAL A 36 -3.92 -3.01 -7.85
CA VAL A 36 -2.79 -2.39 -7.14
C VAL A 36 -2.73 -2.91 -5.70
N GLY A 37 -1.59 -2.71 -5.04
CA GLY A 37 -1.39 -3.08 -3.65
C GLY A 37 -0.55 -4.34 -3.45
N GLY A 38 -0.33 -5.14 -4.50
CA GLY A 38 0.48 -6.36 -4.40
C GLY A 38 -0.08 -7.31 -3.34
N ASN A 39 0.78 -7.83 -2.49
CA ASN A 39 0.37 -8.76 -1.43
C ASN A 39 -0.44 -8.09 -0.31
N CYS A 40 -0.49 -6.77 -0.28
CA CYS A 40 -1.33 -6.01 0.68
C CYS A 40 -2.71 -5.70 0.11
N ALA A 41 -3.02 -6.15 -1.09
CA ALA A 41 -4.32 -5.89 -1.71
C ALA A 41 -5.45 -6.55 -0.93
N ASP A 42 -6.51 -5.80 -0.73
CA ASP A 42 -7.74 -6.28 -0.11
C ASP A 42 -8.94 -6.02 -1.02
N GLU A 43 -10.04 -6.67 -0.71
CA GLU A 43 -11.27 -6.54 -1.50
C GLU A 43 -12.50 -6.78 -0.63
N TRP A 44 -13.61 -6.19 -1.05
CA TRP A 44 -14.88 -6.44 -0.40
C TRP A 44 -15.49 -7.75 -0.91
N SER A 45 -15.88 -8.62 0.02
CA SER A 45 -16.63 -9.83 -0.34
C SER A 45 -18.06 -9.45 -0.73
N PRO A 46 -18.80 -10.37 -1.40
CA PRO A 46 -20.23 -10.14 -1.69
C PRO A 46 -21.06 -9.87 -0.42
N GLU A 47 -20.63 -10.38 0.74
CA GLU A 47 -21.31 -10.19 2.01
C GLU A 47 -20.96 -8.85 2.69
N GLY A 48 -20.11 -8.04 2.07
CA GLY A 48 -19.72 -6.74 2.60
C GLY A 48 -18.59 -6.79 3.62
N ILE A 49 -17.80 -7.86 3.62
CA ILE A 49 -16.64 -8.02 4.51
C ILE A 49 -15.37 -7.67 3.74
N LEU A 50 -14.52 -6.86 4.36
CA LEU A 50 -13.21 -6.55 3.78
C LEU A 50 -12.26 -7.71 4.02
N VAL A 51 -11.78 -8.33 2.93
CA VAL A 51 -10.93 -9.51 2.98
C VAL A 51 -9.54 -9.16 2.44
N GLN A 52 -8.52 -9.57 3.16
CA GLN A 52 -7.15 -9.46 2.69
C GLN A 52 -6.85 -10.63 1.75
N ARG A 53 -6.64 -10.27 0.48
CA ARG A 53 -6.61 -11.22 -0.63
C ARG A 53 -5.49 -12.26 -0.54
N PHE A 54 -4.34 -11.87 0.01
CA PHE A 54 -3.14 -12.72 0.08
C PHE A 54 -2.74 -13.03 1.53
N GLY A 55 -3.72 -13.12 2.42
CA GLY A 55 -3.50 -13.32 3.83
C GLY A 55 -3.34 -12.01 4.60
N PRO A 56 -3.37 -12.07 5.92
CA PRO A 56 -3.29 -10.84 6.72
C PRO A 56 -1.92 -10.20 6.63
N HIS A 57 -1.93 -8.89 6.38
CA HIS A 57 -0.73 -8.07 6.38
C HIS A 57 -0.96 -6.92 7.35
N VAL A 58 -0.06 -6.79 8.32
CA VAL A 58 -0.13 -5.74 9.33
C VAL A 58 1.13 -4.88 9.26
N ILE A 59 0.99 -3.61 9.63
CA ILE A 59 2.12 -2.71 9.71
C ILE A 59 2.72 -2.85 11.10
N HIS A 60 4.00 -3.21 11.16
CA HIS A 60 4.76 -3.27 12.38
C HIS A 60 6.00 -2.39 12.23
N THR A 61 6.02 -1.26 12.92
CA THR A 61 7.13 -0.32 12.81
C THR A 61 7.28 0.49 14.08
N GLU A 62 8.52 0.82 14.41
CA GLU A 62 8.88 1.79 15.44
C GLU A 62 9.23 3.15 14.82
N SER A 63 9.24 3.25 13.49
CA SER A 63 9.55 4.48 12.78
C SER A 63 8.36 5.44 12.79
N ARG A 64 8.55 6.60 13.43
CA ARG A 64 7.53 7.66 13.41
C ARG A 64 7.27 8.15 11.99
N GLU A 65 8.30 8.27 11.17
CA GLU A 65 8.18 8.72 9.79
C GLU A 65 7.32 7.78 8.96
N ALA A 66 7.55 6.46 9.10
CA ALA A 66 6.75 5.45 8.39
C ALA A 66 5.29 5.50 8.86
N TRP A 67 5.06 5.60 10.16
CA TRP A 67 3.71 5.70 10.72
C TRP A 67 2.97 6.93 10.20
N GLN A 68 3.64 8.10 10.21
CA GLN A 68 3.05 9.33 9.71
C GLN A 68 2.74 9.25 8.22
N PHE A 69 3.62 8.64 7.44
CA PHE A 69 3.40 8.45 6.01
C PHE A 69 2.16 7.62 5.74
N PHE A 70 2.05 6.44 6.36
CA PHE A 70 0.88 5.57 6.16
C PHE A 70 -0.41 6.23 6.66
N SER A 71 -0.36 6.97 7.74
CA SER A 71 -1.53 7.65 8.31
C SER A 71 -2.09 8.74 7.41
N ARG A 72 -1.34 9.21 6.42
CA ARG A 72 -1.83 10.15 5.40
C ARG A 72 -2.88 9.52 4.49
N PHE A 73 -2.86 8.22 4.32
CA PHE A 73 -3.66 7.52 3.32
C PHE A 73 -4.72 6.60 3.91
N ALA A 74 -4.58 6.19 5.15
CA ALA A 74 -5.48 5.25 5.76
C ALA A 74 -5.55 5.46 7.27
N GLU A 75 -6.69 5.13 7.85
CA GLU A 75 -6.83 4.99 9.29
C GLU A 75 -6.27 3.64 9.69
N LEU A 76 -5.28 3.65 10.60
CA LEU A 76 -4.63 2.44 11.06
C LEU A 76 -5.30 1.96 12.34
N ILE A 77 -5.76 0.72 12.33
CA ILE A 77 -6.49 0.12 13.43
C ILE A 77 -5.54 -0.80 14.21
N PRO A 78 -5.44 -0.65 15.54
CA PRO A 78 -4.61 -1.54 16.35
C PRO A 78 -5.02 -3.00 16.17
N TYR A 79 -4.04 -3.87 16.05
CA TYR A 79 -4.26 -5.30 15.87
C TYR A 79 -3.29 -6.10 16.75
N HIS A 80 -3.85 -7.03 17.49
CA HIS A 80 -3.08 -7.95 18.34
C HIS A 80 -3.33 -9.37 17.86
N HIS A 81 -2.31 -9.97 17.26
CA HIS A 81 -2.42 -11.33 16.77
C HIS A 81 -2.25 -12.32 17.91
N ARG A 82 -3.19 -13.25 18.02
CA ARG A 82 -3.14 -14.34 19.00
C ARG A 82 -3.32 -15.67 18.28
N VAL A 83 -2.52 -16.64 18.67
CA VAL A 83 -2.63 -18.04 18.22
C VAL A 83 -2.95 -18.88 19.43
N GLU A 84 -4.06 -19.59 19.36
CA GLU A 84 -4.52 -20.49 20.42
C GLU A 84 -4.38 -21.97 20.02
#